data_69222ca86f9c9a625deb7ce60669210d
#
_entry.id   69222ca86f9c9a625deb7ce60669210d
#
_cell.length_a   1.000
_cell.length_b   1.000
_cell.length_c   1.000
_cell.angle_alpha   90.00
_cell.angle_beta   90.00
_cell.angle_gamma   90.00
#
_symmetry.space_group_name_H-M   'P 1'
#
loop_
_entity.id
_entity.type
_entity.pdbx_description
1 polymer ?
#
loop_
_entity_poly.entity_id
_entity_poly.type
_entity_poly.pdbx_seq_one_letter_code
_entity_poly.pdbx_strand_id
1 'polypeptide(L)'
;INSGIKSVSDCKVGDTITDDKLPTEEVLPGFKPSQPVVFCGMFPVDSDDYEHMRDSMAKLALNDSSFSYEPEVSPALGYGFRCGFLGLLHLEIIRDRFEREFNLELVTTAPSVVYKILMKDGSTINLHNPTDMPDPVKVENISEPWIKATIIVPEEFLGSVLELCTSKRGIQLNMSYAGNRPLVEYKLPLNEVVFDFYDRLKSITKGYASFDYEITGYEVNNLVKVGILINGDPVDALSLIVHKDRSEQRGRALCERLKDLIPRQQFKVAIQAAIGGKVIARETVASVSYTHLTLPTSDLL
;
A
#
# COMPACT_ATOMS: atom_id res chain seq x y z
N ILE A 1 21.56 9.20 29.00
CA ILE A 1 22.74 8.32 29.17
C ILE A 1 23.61 8.50 27.94
N ASN A 2 24.89 8.85 28.14
CA ASN A 2 25.87 8.87 27.06
C ASN A 2 26.48 7.47 27.01
N SER A 3 26.25 6.73 25.93
CA SER A 3 26.80 5.39 25.75
C SER A 3 28.02 5.44 24.81
N GLY A 4 28.94 4.46 24.95
CA GLY A 4 30.05 4.26 24.03
C GLY A 4 29.66 3.49 22.76
N ILE A 5 28.36 3.30 22.48
CA ILE A 5 27.83 2.59 21.30
C ILE A 5 28.19 3.41 20.06
N LYS A 6 28.87 2.77 19.10
CA LYS A 6 29.37 3.43 17.89
C LYS A 6 28.39 3.32 16.70
N SER A 7 27.52 2.33 16.73
CA SER A 7 26.51 2.12 15.70
C SER A 7 25.12 2.17 16.30
N VAL A 8 24.21 2.91 15.68
CA VAL A 8 22.80 3.00 16.11
C VAL A 8 22.08 1.66 15.96
N SER A 9 22.52 0.81 15.04
CA SER A 9 21.99 -0.54 14.84
C SER A 9 22.21 -1.48 16.05
N ASP A 10 23.19 -1.16 16.90
CA ASP A 10 23.57 -1.96 18.06
C ASP A 10 22.66 -1.72 19.28
N CYS A 11 21.74 -0.73 19.19
CA CYS A 11 20.82 -0.40 20.26
C CYS A 11 19.43 -0.11 19.67
N LYS A 12 18.41 -0.85 20.11
CA LYS A 12 17.03 -0.69 19.68
C LYS A 12 16.19 -0.05 20.75
N VAL A 13 15.15 0.67 20.32
CA VAL A 13 14.14 1.21 21.25
C VAL A 13 13.46 0.05 21.99
N GLY A 14 13.52 0.05 23.31
CA GLY A 14 12.98 -1.04 24.15
C GLY A 14 14.04 -2.02 24.68
N ASP A 15 15.31 -1.85 24.30
CA ASP A 15 16.39 -2.67 24.86
C ASP A 15 16.53 -2.43 26.37
N THR A 16 16.82 -3.51 27.10
CA THR A 16 17.07 -3.47 28.52
C THR A 16 18.52 -3.13 28.81
N ILE A 17 18.75 -2.08 29.57
CA ILE A 17 20.09 -1.68 30.03
C ILE A 17 20.34 -2.33 31.40
N THR A 18 21.44 -3.04 31.56
CA THR A 18 21.82 -3.75 32.75
C THR A 18 23.24 -3.41 33.19
N ASP A 19 23.62 -3.78 34.43
CA ASP A 19 24.97 -3.60 34.95
C ASP A 19 25.89 -4.70 34.40
N ASP A 20 27.10 -4.33 33.95
CA ASP A 20 28.10 -5.25 33.40
C ASP A 20 28.58 -6.28 34.44
N LYS A 21 28.55 -5.95 35.75
CA LYS A 21 29.00 -6.85 36.82
C LYS A 21 27.90 -7.81 37.27
N LEU A 22 26.64 -7.42 37.11
CA LEU A 22 25.45 -8.17 37.51
C LEU A 22 24.41 -8.10 36.38
N PRO A 23 24.69 -8.71 35.20
CA PRO A 23 23.77 -8.67 34.08
C PRO A 23 22.47 -9.40 34.44
N THR A 24 21.34 -8.82 34.04
CA THR A 24 20.06 -9.52 34.12
C THR A 24 19.92 -10.50 32.95
N GLU A 25 19.41 -11.69 33.22
CA GLU A 25 19.07 -12.69 32.19
C GLU A 25 17.67 -12.46 31.60
N GLU A 26 16.82 -11.70 32.32
CA GLU A 26 15.45 -11.44 31.90
C GLU A 26 15.30 -10.00 31.37
N VAL A 27 14.64 -9.91 30.22
CA VAL A 27 14.28 -8.62 29.59
C VAL A 27 13.08 -8.03 30.33
N LEU A 28 13.10 -6.71 30.61
CA LEU A 28 11.96 -6.04 31.22
C LEU A 28 10.72 -6.17 30.30
N PRO A 29 9.60 -6.69 30.83
CA PRO A 29 8.38 -6.87 30.05
C PRO A 29 7.71 -5.53 29.72
N GLY A 30 7.00 -5.46 28.61
CA GLY A 30 6.09 -4.34 28.30
C GLY A 30 6.46 -3.52 27.08
N PHE A 31 7.67 -3.59 26.58
CA PHE A 31 8.05 -2.90 25.34
C PHE A 31 7.84 -3.85 24.14
N LYS A 32 6.82 -3.57 23.33
CA LYS A 32 6.61 -4.26 22.05
C LYS A 32 7.17 -3.39 20.94
N PRO A 33 8.09 -3.90 20.10
CA PRO A 33 8.57 -3.15 18.95
C PRO A 33 7.40 -2.84 18.02
N SER A 34 7.36 -1.63 17.51
CA SER A 34 6.39 -1.23 16.48
C SER A 34 6.62 -2.08 15.24
N GLN A 35 5.56 -2.72 14.75
CA GLN A 35 5.63 -3.51 13.51
C GLN A 35 4.95 -2.74 12.38
N PRO A 36 5.64 -2.52 11.26
CA PRO A 36 5.01 -1.95 10.08
C PRO A 36 3.87 -2.83 9.58
N VAL A 37 2.79 -2.21 9.17
CA VAL A 37 1.59 -2.89 8.65
C VAL A 37 1.25 -2.50 7.22
N VAL A 38 1.78 -1.38 6.76
CA VAL A 38 1.62 -0.85 5.40
C VAL A 38 2.99 -0.80 4.74
N PHE A 39 3.08 -1.32 3.53
CA PHE A 39 4.33 -1.37 2.76
C PHE A 39 4.12 -0.75 1.39
N CYS A 40 5.07 0.03 0.92
CA CYS A 40 5.15 0.49 -0.46
C CYS A 40 6.59 0.57 -0.94
N GLY A 41 6.78 0.48 -2.25
CA GLY A 41 8.04 0.84 -2.88
C GLY A 41 8.15 2.36 -3.00
N MET A 42 9.30 2.93 -2.67
CA MET A 42 9.65 4.32 -2.88
C MET A 42 10.84 4.40 -3.82
N PHE A 43 10.70 5.19 -4.88
CA PHE A 43 11.70 5.30 -5.95
C PHE A 43 11.96 6.78 -6.21
N PRO A 44 13.21 7.20 -6.42
CA PRO A 44 13.50 8.57 -6.81
C PRO A 44 12.97 8.82 -8.23
N VAL A 45 12.49 10.04 -8.49
CA VAL A 45 12.06 10.44 -9.84
C VAL A 45 13.25 10.47 -10.78
N ASP A 46 14.39 10.97 -10.32
CA ASP A 46 15.67 10.90 -11.01
C ASP A 46 16.50 9.74 -10.48
N SER A 47 16.95 8.85 -11.35
CA SER A 47 17.78 7.70 -10.98
C SER A 47 19.12 8.08 -10.34
N ASP A 48 19.65 9.28 -10.66
CA ASP A 48 20.89 9.79 -10.10
C ASP A 48 20.79 10.13 -8.60
N ASP A 49 19.55 10.34 -8.11
CA ASP A 49 19.26 10.62 -6.70
C ASP A 49 19.25 9.36 -5.81
N TYR A 50 19.47 8.16 -6.34
CA TYR A 50 19.40 6.92 -5.53
C TYR A 50 20.34 6.92 -4.33
N GLU A 51 21.59 7.34 -4.50
CA GLU A 51 22.57 7.41 -3.40
C GLU A 51 22.16 8.46 -2.35
N HIS A 52 21.67 9.62 -2.80
CA HIS A 52 21.13 10.65 -1.90
C HIS A 52 19.90 10.13 -1.13
N MET A 53 19.03 9.40 -1.79
CA MET A 53 17.87 8.76 -1.16
C MET A 53 18.31 7.72 -0.11
N ARG A 54 19.30 6.89 -0.40
CA ARG A 54 19.84 5.90 0.54
C ARG A 54 20.35 6.57 1.83
N ASP A 55 21.12 7.64 1.70
CA ASP A 55 21.67 8.36 2.84
C ASP A 55 20.56 9.05 3.65
N SER A 56 19.52 9.53 2.97
CA SER A 56 18.34 10.15 3.58
C SER A 56 17.48 9.14 4.34
N MET A 57 17.30 7.92 3.78
CA MET A 57 16.66 6.79 4.47
C MET A 57 17.35 6.45 5.79
N ALA A 58 18.68 6.35 5.78
CA ALA A 58 19.46 6.09 6.99
C ALA A 58 19.28 7.19 8.04
N LYS A 59 19.28 8.47 7.65
CA LYS A 59 19.04 9.60 8.56
C LYS A 59 17.63 9.60 9.14
N LEU A 60 16.60 9.29 8.34
CA LEU A 60 15.22 9.20 8.80
C LEU A 60 15.04 8.07 9.82
N ALA A 61 15.60 6.90 9.56
CA ALA A 61 15.52 5.75 10.46
C ALA A 61 16.15 6.00 11.83
N LEU A 62 17.11 6.96 11.95
CA LEU A 62 17.65 7.39 13.24
C LEU A 62 16.61 8.13 14.11
N ASN A 63 15.70 8.84 13.49
CA ASN A 63 14.68 9.64 14.17
C ASN A 63 13.34 8.91 14.32
N ASP A 64 13.12 7.88 13.52
CA ASP A 64 11.89 7.10 13.49
C ASP A 64 12.18 5.60 13.52
N SER A 65 12.11 5.02 14.71
CA SER A 65 12.37 3.59 14.93
C SER A 65 11.27 2.66 14.38
N SER A 66 10.12 3.20 13.99
CA SER A 66 9.01 2.47 13.38
C SER A 66 9.07 2.44 11.85
N PHE A 67 9.95 3.22 11.25
CA PHE A 67 10.23 3.21 9.82
C PHE A 67 11.23 2.12 9.49
N SER A 68 10.85 1.22 8.60
CA SER A 68 11.74 0.16 8.07
C SER A 68 11.90 0.31 6.57
N TYR A 69 13.08 -0.02 6.04
CA TYR A 69 13.35 0.03 4.61
C TYR A 69 14.33 -1.06 4.19
N GLU A 70 14.15 -1.57 2.98
CA GLU A 70 15.00 -2.56 2.33
C GLU A 70 15.21 -2.16 0.88
N PRO A 71 16.37 -2.40 0.27
CA PRO A 71 16.59 -2.15 -1.15
C PRO A 71 15.58 -2.93 -2.01
N GLU A 72 15.01 -2.28 -3.00
CA GLU A 72 14.08 -2.87 -3.98
C GLU A 72 14.48 -2.44 -5.38
N VAL A 73 14.28 -3.34 -6.35
CA VAL A 73 14.49 -3.04 -7.76
C VAL A 73 13.20 -3.31 -8.51
N SER A 74 12.71 -2.31 -9.24
CA SER A 74 11.57 -2.43 -10.12
C SER A 74 12.02 -2.33 -11.57
N PRO A 75 11.61 -3.26 -12.46
CA PRO A 75 11.86 -3.15 -13.89
C PRO A 75 11.35 -1.84 -14.52
N ALA A 76 10.25 -1.29 -13.97
CA ALA A 76 9.65 -0.06 -14.49
C ALA A 76 10.22 1.23 -13.86
N LEU A 77 10.64 1.18 -12.58
CA LEU A 77 11.01 2.37 -11.81
C LEU A 77 12.50 2.41 -11.44
N GLY A 78 13.26 1.34 -11.71
CA GLY A 78 14.68 1.24 -11.39
C GLY A 78 14.96 0.88 -9.94
N TYR A 79 16.03 1.46 -9.38
CA TYR A 79 16.46 1.22 -8.00
C TYR A 79 15.70 2.11 -7.02
N GLY A 80 15.27 1.53 -5.91
CA GLY A 80 14.57 2.22 -4.84
C GLY A 80 14.59 1.42 -3.54
N PHE A 81 13.63 1.68 -2.68
CA PHE A 81 13.50 1.01 -1.40
C PHE A 81 12.07 0.59 -1.15
N ARG A 82 11.91 -0.62 -0.62
CA ARG A 82 10.66 -1.06 -0.04
C ARG A 82 10.61 -0.59 1.40
N CYS A 83 9.60 0.22 1.71
CA CYS A 83 9.47 0.88 2.99
C CYS A 83 8.24 0.34 3.74
N GLY A 84 8.39 0.17 5.06
CA GLY A 84 7.33 -0.24 5.96
C GLY A 84 6.92 0.88 6.91
N PHE A 85 5.60 1.05 7.08
CA PHE A 85 4.97 2.14 7.81
C PHE A 85 3.93 1.61 8.79
N LEU A 86 3.67 2.35 9.87
CA LEU A 86 2.60 2.04 10.82
C LEU A 86 1.18 2.23 10.24
N GLY A 87 1.06 3.01 9.18
CA GLY A 87 -0.21 3.31 8.51
C GLY A 87 -0.02 4.34 7.41
N LEU A 88 -1.12 4.73 6.74
CA LEU A 88 -1.08 5.68 5.62
C LEU A 88 -0.59 7.06 6.06
N LEU A 89 -1.05 7.56 7.19
CA LEU A 89 -0.61 8.87 7.70
C LEU A 89 0.91 8.90 7.94
N HIS A 90 1.47 7.80 8.46
CA HIS A 90 2.91 7.67 8.64
C HIS A 90 3.65 7.71 7.29
N LEU A 91 3.12 7.01 6.27
CA LEU A 91 3.65 7.05 4.90
C LEU A 91 3.65 8.48 4.34
N GLU A 92 2.53 9.20 4.48
CA GLU A 92 2.41 10.59 4.01
C GLU A 92 3.41 11.52 4.70
N ILE A 93 3.56 11.40 6.02
CA ILE A 93 4.53 12.19 6.80
C ILE A 93 5.95 11.90 6.33
N ILE A 94 6.32 10.65 6.16
CA ILE A 94 7.66 10.27 5.70
C ILE A 94 7.92 10.80 4.28
N ARG A 95 6.96 10.68 3.36
CA ARG A 95 7.07 11.25 2.01
C ARG A 95 7.26 12.76 2.04
N ASP A 96 6.45 13.48 2.81
CA ASP A 96 6.58 14.95 2.96
C ASP A 96 7.94 15.35 3.56
N ARG A 97 8.50 14.54 4.46
CA ARG A 97 9.83 14.77 5.02
C ARG A 97 10.92 14.57 3.97
N PHE A 98 10.82 13.56 3.09
CA PHE A 98 11.76 13.40 1.97
C PHE A 98 11.76 14.62 1.05
N GLU A 99 10.59 15.12 0.72
CA GLU A 99 10.45 16.29 -0.14
C GLU A 99 11.01 17.56 0.53
N ARG A 100 10.63 17.82 1.80
CA ARG A 100 10.96 19.08 2.49
C ARG A 100 12.35 19.12 3.11
N GLU A 101 12.79 18.02 3.75
CA GLU A 101 14.06 17.98 4.47
C GLU A 101 15.23 17.60 3.58
N PHE A 102 15.01 16.76 2.56
CA PHE A 102 16.06 16.23 1.69
C PHE A 102 15.94 16.69 0.23
N ASN A 103 14.89 17.45 -0.11
CA ASN A 103 14.63 17.91 -1.47
C ASN A 103 14.62 16.78 -2.50
N LEU A 104 14.04 15.62 -2.11
CA LEU A 104 13.91 14.43 -2.92
C LEU A 104 12.47 14.27 -3.39
N GLU A 105 12.28 14.24 -4.70
CA GLU A 105 11.00 13.94 -5.32
C GLU A 105 10.88 12.42 -5.53
N LEU A 106 9.82 11.82 -4.97
CA LEU A 106 9.67 10.36 -4.92
C LEU A 106 8.41 9.88 -5.63
N VAL A 107 8.55 8.80 -6.38
CA VAL A 107 7.43 7.97 -6.85
C VAL A 107 7.16 6.88 -5.81
N THR A 108 5.92 6.77 -5.38
CA THR A 108 5.49 5.70 -4.47
C THR A 108 4.58 4.71 -5.18
N THR A 109 4.84 3.41 -5.00
CA THR A 109 3.92 2.38 -5.48
C THR A 109 2.65 2.35 -4.62
N ALA A 110 1.60 1.68 -5.11
CA ALA A 110 0.39 1.51 -4.31
C ALA A 110 0.71 0.82 -2.98
N PRO A 111 0.22 1.35 -1.84
CA PRO A 111 0.45 0.74 -0.55
C PRO A 111 -0.18 -0.66 -0.50
N SER A 112 0.52 -1.61 0.09
CA SER A 112 0.10 -3.00 0.20
C SER A 112 0.32 -3.52 1.62
N VAL A 113 -0.30 -4.65 1.92
CA VAL A 113 -0.10 -5.39 3.16
C VAL A 113 0.77 -6.62 2.89
N VAL A 114 1.31 -7.24 3.94
CA VAL A 114 2.02 -8.51 3.81
C VAL A 114 1.01 -9.65 3.73
N TYR A 115 1.10 -10.46 2.67
CA TYR A 115 0.31 -11.69 2.53
C TYR A 115 1.14 -12.89 2.94
N LYS A 116 0.49 -13.93 3.49
CA LYS A 116 1.11 -15.22 3.76
C LYS A 116 0.62 -16.23 2.74
N ILE A 117 1.55 -16.80 2.00
CA ILE A 117 1.24 -17.80 0.98
C ILE A 117 1.69 -19.17 1.50
N LEU A 118 0.74 -20.10 1.63
CA LEU A 118 1.02 -21.50 1.86
C LEU A 118 1.21 -22.18 0.51
N MET A 119 2.38 -22.76 0.32
CA MET A 119 2.73 -23.51 -0.89
C MET A 119 2.32 -24.98 -0.74
N LYS A 120 2.11 -25.68 -1.83
CA LYS A 120 1.76 -27.11 -1.84
C LYS A 120 2.83 -28.03 -1.27
N ASP A 121 4.07 -27.57 -1.19
CA ASP A 121 5.19 -28.27 -0.55
C ASP A 121 5.20 -28.08 0.98
N GLY A 122 4.23 -27.35 1.55
CA GLY A 122 4.12 -27.04 2.98
C GLY A 122 4.93 -25.82 3.42
N SER A 123 5.71 -25.18 2.54
CA SER A 123 6.45 -23.96 2.88
C SER A 123 5.53 -22.75 2.96
N THR A 124 5.85 -21.80 3.83
CA THR A 124 5.11 -20.53 3.95
C THR A 124 6.01 -19.39 3.52
N ILE A 125 5.52 -18.56 2.61
CA ILE A 125 6.21 -17.39 2.07
C ILE A 125 5.46 -16.13 2.51
N ASN A 126 6.18 -15.13 3.02
CA ASN A 126 5.64 -13.80 3.24
C ASN A 126 5.79 -13.00 1.93
N LEU A 127 4.67 -12.65 1.34
CA LEU A 127 4.64 -11.87 0.10
C LEU A 127 4.46 -10.39 0.43
N HIS A 128 5.47 -9.61 0.15
CA HIS A 128 5.48 -8.16 0.33
C HIS A 128 5.13 -7.41 -0.96
N ASN A 129 5.58 -7.90 -2.10
CA ASN A 129 5.35 -7.28 -3.41
C ASN A 129 4.46 -8.19 -4.27
N PRO A 130 3.37 -7.68 -4.86
CA PRO A 130 2.54 -8.44 -5.79
C PRO A 130 3.31 -9.05 -6.97
N THR A 131 4.46 -8.46 -7.33
CA THR A 131 5.30 -8.94 -8.44
C THR A 131 5.89 -10.30 -8.15
N ASP A 132 6.28 -10.55 -6.89
CA ASP A 132 6.94 -11.77 -6.44
C ASP A 132 5.96 -12.93 -6.19
N MET A 133 4.70 -12.76 -6.60
CA MET A 133 3.69 -13.80 -6.43
C MET A 133 4.09 -15.07 -7.17
N PRO A 134 4.21 -16.21 -6.46
CA PRO A 134 4.58 -17.48 -7.07
C PRO A 134 3.51 -17.97 -8.05
N ASP A 135 3.88 -18.93 -8.89
CA ASP A 135 2.96 -19.56 -9.83
C ASP A 135 1.71 -20.08 -9.08
N PRO A 136 0.51 -19.67 -9.49
CA PRO A 136 -0.75 -20.09 -8.86
C PRO A 136 -0.92 -21.62 -8.76
N VAL A 137 -0.31 -22.38 -9.66
CA VAL A 137 -0.35 -23.86 -9.64
C VAL A 137 0.35 -24.43 -8.41
N LYS A 138 1.37 -23.74 -7.86
CA LYS A 138 2.15 -24.16 -6.70
C LYS A 138 1.57 -23.66 -5.39
N VAL A 139 0.65 -22.71 -5.44
CA VAL A 139 0.01 -22.12 -4.26
C VAL A 139 -1.13 -23.03 -3.78
N GLU A 140 -1.19 -23.28 -2.48
CA GLU A 140 -2.30 -23.94 -1.82
C GLU A 140 -3.31 -22.93 -1.30
N ASN A 141 -2.86 -21.97 -0.47
CA ASN A 141 -3.71 -20.95 0.13
C ASN A 141 -2.98 -19.61 0.23
N ILE A 142 -3.75 -18.51 0.16
CA ILE A 142 -3.27 -17.16 0.41
C ILE A 142 -4.03 -16.59 1.60
N SER A 143 -3.30 -16.09 2.59
CA SER A 143 -3.87 -15.45 3.78
C SER A 143 -3.57 -13.97 3.77
N GLU A 144 -4.56 -13.16 4.11
CA GLU A 144 -4.45 -11.72 4.28
C GLU A 144 -4.63 -11.32 5.76
N PRO A 145 -4.01 -10.21 6.20
CA PRO A 145 -4.19 -9.73 7.56
C PRO A 145 -5.58 -9.12 7.75
N TRP A 146 -6.19 -9.44 8.89
CA TRP A 146 -7.48 -8.92 9.32
C TRP A 146 -7.34 -8.05 10.55
N ILE A 147 -8.22 -7.07 10.67
CA ILE A 147 -8.30 -6.15 11.80
C ILE A 147 -9.66 -6.21 12.46
N LYS A 148 -9.69 -5.91 13.74
CA LYS A 148 -10.89 -5.51 14.46
C LYS A 148 -10.91 -3.98 14.50
N ALA A 149 -11.84 -3.40 13.79
CA ALA A 149 -12.05 -1.97 13.70
C ALA A 149 -13.14 -1.52 14.68
N THR A 150 -12.87 -0.46 15.42
CA THR A 150 -13.83 0.20 16.32
C THR A 150 -14.13 1.58 15.78
N ILE A 151 -15.40 1.83 15.44
CA ILE A 151 -15.84 3.08 14.86
C ILE A 151 -16.88 3.72 15.79
N ILE A 152 -16.64 4.96 16.17
CA ILE A 152 -17.60 5.78 16.92
C ILE A 152 -18.08 6.89 15.98
N VAL A 153 -19.40 7.05 15.84
CA VAL A 153 -19.98 7.95 14.85
C VAL A 153 -21.28 8.57 15.38
N PRO A 154 -21.67 9.79 14.98
CA PRO A 154 -23.01 10.30 15.23
C PRO A 154 -24.10 9.43 14.55
N GLU A 155 -25.26 9.31 15.18
CA GLU A 155 -26.36 8.43 14.73
C GLU A 155 -26.83 8.72 13.29
N GLU A 156 -26.79 9.98 12.88
CA GLU A 156 -27.17 10.41 11.51
C GLU A 156 -26.30 9.79 10.40
N PHE A 157 -25.04 9.40 10.70
CA PHE A 157 -24.13 8.81 9.73
C PHE A 157 -23.99 7.28 9.87
N LEU A 158 -24.66 6.68 10.86
CA LEU A 158 -24.50 5.25 11.16
C LEU A 158 -24.80 4.38 9.92
N GLY A 159 -25.90 4.63 9.22
CA GLY A 159 -26.28 3.87 8.02
C GLY A 159 -25.19 3.87 6.94
N SER A 160 -24.62 5.05 6.64
CA SER A 160 -23.55 5.19 5.65
C SER A 160 -22.27 4.48 6.07
N VAL A 161 -21.95 4.46 7.37
CA VAL A 161 -20.79 3.74 7.91
C VAL A 161 -20.98 2.22 7.80
N LEU A 162 -22.16 1.71 8.13
CA LEU A 162 -22.48 0.28 7.99
C LEU A 162 -22.38 -0.16 6.51
N GLU A 163 -22.90 0.65 5.59
CA GLU A 163 -22.79 0.40 4.15
C GLU A 163 -21.32 0.40 3.69
N LEU A 164 -20.52 1.39 4.13
CA LEU A 164 -19.09 1.45 3.83
C LEU A 164 -18.39 0.19 4.31
N CYS A 165 -18.56 -0.21 5.58
CA CYS A 165 -17.94 -1.40 6.15
C CYS A 165 -18.33 -2.68 5.37
N THR A 166 -19.60 -2.83 5.06
CA THR A 166 -20.11 -3.98 4.27
C THR A 166 -19.53 -3.97 2.87
N SER A 167 -19.43 -2.79 2.24
CA SER A 167 -18.80 -2.64 0.93
C SER A 167 -17.32 -3.02 0.92
N LYS A 168 -16.64 -3.04 2.06
CA LYS A 168 -15.23 -3.41 2.26
C LYS A 168 -15.04 -4.82 2.80
N ARG A 169 -15.97 -5.72 2.57
CA ARG A 169 -15.97 -7.11 3.06
C ARG A 169 -15.99 -7.21 4.60
N GLY A 170 -16.49 -6.17 5.26
CA GLY A 170 -16.56 -6.14 6.70
C GLY A 170 -17.62 -7.06 7.26
N ILE A 171 -17.30 -7.69 8.38
CA ILE A 171 -18.19 -8.52 9.17
C ILE A 171 -18.48 -7.77 10.48
N GLN A 172 -19.72 -7.43 10.72
CA GLN A 172 -20.12 -6.75 11.96
C GLN A 172 -19.98 -7.73 13.14
N LEU A 173 -19.20 -7.32 14.15
CA LEU A 173 -18.99 -8.09 15.36
C LEU A 173 -19.93 -7.67 16.47
N ASN A 174 -20.05 -6.36 16.68
CA ASN A 174 -20.84 -5.80 17.77
C ASN A 174 -21.35 -4.40 17.39
N MET A 175 -22.42 -3.97 18.08
CA MET A 175 -22.91 -2.62 18.07
C MET A 175 -23.38 -2.24 19.47
N SER A 176 -22.83 -1.16 20.00
CA SER A 176 -23.15 -0.63 21.31
C SER A 176 -23.22 0.89 21.28
N TYR A 177 -23.40 1.55 22.41
CA TYR A 177 -23.45 2.99 22.51
C TYR A 177 -22.40 3.49 23.50
N ALA A 178 -21.60 4.46 23.09
CA ALA A 178 -20.71 5.22 23.95
C ALA A 178 -21.37 6.58 24.25
N GLY A 179 -22.14 6.64 25.36
CA GLY A 179 -23.04 7.77 25.62
C GLY A 179 -24.17 7.82 24.57
N ASN A 180 -24.26 8.93 23.83
CA ASN A 180 -25.26 9.13 22.77
C ASN A 180 -24.72 8.82 21.35
N ARG A 181 -23.56 8.20 21.23
CA ARG A 181 -22.97 7.87 19.94
C ARG A 181 -22.91 6.38 19.74
N PRO A 182 -23.38 5.84 18.60
CA PRO A 182 -23.16 4.47 18.22
C PRO A 182 -21.67 4.15 18.14
N LEU A 183 -21.31 3.01 18.73
CA LEU A 183 -20.01 2.37 18.62
C LEU A 183 -20.23 1.05 17.88
N VAL A 184 -19.60 0.91 16.73
CA VAL A 184 -19.69 -0.30 15.92
C VAL A 184 -18.31 -0.96 15.82
N GLU A 185 -18.29 -2.27 16.03
CA GLU A 185 -17.10 -3.10 15.89
C GLU A 185 -17.24 -3.97 14.64
N TYR A 186 -16.26 -3.87 13.78
CA TYR A 186 -16.20 -4.63 12.53
C TYR A 186 -14.90 -5.39 12.42
N LYS A 187 -14.98 -6.58 11.85
CA LYS A 187 -13.83 -7.30 11.36
C LYS A 187 -13.66 -6.98 9.88
N LEU A 188 -12.49 -6.45 9.51
CA LEU A 188 -12.20 -5.95 8.15
C LEU A 188 -10.86 -6.50 7.67
N PRO A 189 -10.71 -6.81 6.36
CA PRO A 189 -9.40 -7.07 5.79
C PRO A 189 -8.57 -5.78 5.77
N LEU A 190 -7.35 -5.83 6.29
CA LEU A 190 -6.49 -4.64 6.38
C LEU A 190 -6.23 -4.01 5.00
N ASN A 191 -6.09 -4.83 3.97
CA ASN A 191 -5.88 -4.35 2.60
C ASN A 191 -7.01 -3.44 2.08
N GLU A 192 -8.27 -3.71 2.46
CA GLU A 192 -9.40 -2.86 2.05
C GLU A 192 -9.44 -1.53 2.82
N VAL A 193 -8.80 -1.49 3.99
CA VAL A 193 -8.72 -0.28 4.82
C VAL A 193 -7.59 0.64 4.36
N VAL A 194 -6.46 0.07 3.99
CA VAL A 194 -5.25 0.81 3.60
C VAL A 194 -5.46 1.67 2.35
N PHE A 195 -6.37 1.31 1.42
CA PHE A 195 -6.51 2.04 0.16
C PHE A 195 -7.25 3.38 0.30
N ASP A 196 -8.50 3.35 0.74
CA ASP A 196 -9.38 4.53 0.67
C ASP A 196 -10.43 4.59 1.79
N PHE A 197 -10.40 3.63 2.72
CA PHE A 197 -11.43 3.50 3.73
C PHE A 197 -11.51 4.73 4.64
N TYR A 198 -10.35 5.20 5.11
CA TYR A 198 -10.28 6.32 6.05
C TYR A 198 -10.77 7.63 5.41
N ASP A 199 -10.37 7.91 4.18
CA ASP A 199 -10.80 9.10 3.45
C ASP A 199 -12.30 9.05 3.16
N ARG A 200 -12.81 7.89 2.78
CA ARG A 200 -14.25 7.69 2.59
C ARG A 200 -15.02 7.82 3.89
N LEU A 201 -14.51 7.24 4.98
CA LEU A 201 -15.12 7.37 6.30
C LEU A 201 -15.21 8.84 6.72
N LYS A 202 -14.11 9.59 6.60
CA LYS A 202 -14.11 11.04 6.86
C LYS A 202 -15.10 11.78 5.99
N SER A 203 -15.12 11.50 4.70
CA SER A 203 -16.01 12.17 3.74
C SER A 203 -17.50 11.95 4.08
N ILE A 204 -17.93 10.69 4.28
CA ILE A 204 -19.35 10.37 4.55
C ILE A 204 -19.81 10.83 5.93
N THR A 205 -18.90 10.99 6.88
CA THR A 205 -19.20 11.43 8.26
C THR A 205 -18.83 12.88 8.50
N LYS A 206 -18.42 13.63 7.49
CA LYS A 206 -17.96 15.03 7.59
C LYS A 206 -16.85 15.21 8.64
N GLY A 207 -16.04 14.18 8.86
CA GLY A 207 -14.94 14.17 9.84
C GLY A 207 -15.37 13.85 11.29
N TYR A 208 -16.64 13.53 11.55
CA TYR A 208 -17.12 13.26 12.90
C TYR A 208 -16.92 11.83 13.39
N ALA A 209 -16.53 10.89 12.52
CA ALA A 209 -16.20 9.54 12.94
C ALA A 209 -14.81 9.44 13.56
N SER A 210 -14.73 8.67 14.65
CA SER A 210 -13.47 8.18 15.22
C SER A 210 -13.26 6.75 14.75
N PHE A 211 -12.05 6.42 14.33
CA PHE A 211 -11.67 5.10 13.84
C PHE A 211 -10.40 4.65 14.54
N ASP A 212 -10.47 3.48 15.12
CA ASP A 212 -9.32 2.78 15.71
C ASP A 212 -9.35 1.31 15.29
N TYR A 213 -8.20 0.65 15.24
CA TYR A 213 -8.13 -0.76 14.86
C TYR A 213 -6.97 -1.51 15.52
N GLU A 214 -7.16 -2.81 15.67
CA GLU A 214 -6.14 -3.76 16.11
C GLU A 214 -6.03 -4.93 15.14
N ILE A 215 -4.82 -5.44 14.91
CA ILE A 215 -4.61 -6.60 14.05
C ILE A 215 -5.01 -7.86 14.80
N THR A 216 -5.94 -8.64 14.23
CA THR A 216 -6.45 -9.88 14.85
C THR A 216 -5.74 -11.13 14.35
N GLY A 217 -5.07 -11.06 13.21
CA GLY A 217 -4.33 -12.18 12.63
C GLY A 217 -4.49 -12.30 11.13
N TYR A 218 -4.22 -13.49 10.60
CA TYR A 218 -4.30 -13.79 9.17
C TYR A 218 -5.42 -14.77 8.89
N GLU A 219 -6.16 -14.56 7.81
CA GLU A 219 -7.21 -15.47 7.36
C GLU A 219 -7.04 -15.81 5.88
N VAL A 220 -7.32 -17.07 5.56
CA VAL A 220 -7.30 -17.56 4.18
C VAL A 220 -8.44 -16.95 3.39
N ASN A 221 -8.12 -16.39 2.23
CA ASN A 221 -9.11 -15.82 1.32
C ASN A 221 -8.79 -16.12 -0.15
N ASN A 222 -9.79 -15.99 -1.01
CA ASN A 222 -9.65 -16.21 -2.43
C ASN A 222 -9.07 -14.95 -3.11
N LEU A 223 -7.76 -14.81 -3.03
CA LEU A 223 -7.02 -13.66 -3.53
C LEU A 223 -6.36 -13.99 -4.87
N VAL A 224 -6.33 -13.00 -5.76
CA VAL A 224 -5.72 -13.11 -7.08
C VAL A 224 -4.87 -11.89 -7.38
N LYS A 225 -3.78 -12.10 -8.14
CA LYS A 225 -2.97 -11.02 -8.69
C LYS A 225 -3.64 -10.47 -9.94
N VAL A 226 -3.91 -9.18 -9.97
CA VAL A 226 -4.31 -8.41 -11.15
C VAL A 226 -3.09 -7.68 -11.66
N GLY A 227 -2.61 -8.04 -12.84
CA GLY A 227 -1.53 -7.35 -13.53
C GLY A 227 -2.11 -6.31 -14.50
N ILE A 228 -1.41 -5.19 -14.67
CA ILE A 228 -1.73 -4.18 -15.68
C ILE A 228 -0.75 -4.29 -16.83
N LEU A 229 -1.30 -4.28 -18.04
CA LEU A 229 -0.51 -4.26 -19.28
C LEU A 229 -0.80 -2.96 -20.03
N ILE A 230 0.26 -2.33 -20.52
CA ILE A 230 0.18 -1.15 -21.39
C ILE A 230 0.79 -1.52 -22.75
N ASN A 231 -0.01 -1.49 -23.79
CA ASN A 231 0.34 -1.96 -25.14
C ASN A 231 0.81 -3.42 -25.20
N GLY A 232 0.39 -4.24 -24.21
CA GLY A 232 0.77 -5.64 -24.09
C GLY A 232 1.94 -5.89 -23.14
N ASP A 233 2.69 -4.86 -22.77
CA ASP A 233 3.82 -4.96 -21.82
C ASP A 233 3.33 -4.85 -20.37
N PRO A 234 3.72 -5.77 -19.48
CA PRO A 234 3.33 -5.73 -18.08
C PRO A 234 4.04 -4.61 -17.33
N VAL A 235 3.27 -3.87 -16.52
CA VAL A 235 3.78 -2.84 -15.62
C VAL A 235 3.68 -3.35 -14.18
N ASP A 236 4.78 -3.82 -13.66
CA ASP A 236 4.89 -4.45 -12.34
C ASP A 236 4.45 -3.53 -11.19
N ALA A 237 4.83 -2.24 -11.23
CA ALA A 237 4.48 -1.24 -10.22
C ALA A 237 2.96 -1.00 -10.07
N LEU A 238 2.16 -1.38 -11.06
CA LEU A 238 0.70 -1.26 -11.06
C LEU A 238 -0.02 -2.58 -10.71
N SER A 239 0.73 -3.65 -10.42
CA SER A 239 0.15 -4.94 -10.03
C SER A 239 -0.49 -4.88 -8.64
N LEU A 240 -1.67 -5.49 -8.49
CA LEU A 240 -2.44 -5.51 -7.26
C LEU A 240 -2.81 -6.94 -6.85
N ILE A 241 -2.92 -7.20 -5.54
CA ILE A 241 -3.57 -8.39 -5.01
C ILE A 241 -4.94 -8.01 -4.49
N VAL A 242 -5.97 -8.64 -5.02
CA VAL A 242 -7.37 -8.33 -4.70
C VAL A 242 -8.18 -9.61 -4.53
N HIS A 243 -9.31 -9.49 -3.83
CA HIS A 243 -10.27 -10.59 -3.74
C HIS A 243 -10.84 -10.92 -5.14
N LYS A 244 -10.94 -12.20 -5.47
CA LYS A 244 -11.34 -12.68 -6.80
C LYS A 244 -12.67 -12.07 -7.27
N ASP A 245 -13.67 -12.01 -6.40
CA ASP A 245 -15.01 -11.50 -6.74
C ASP A 245 -15.01 -10.01 -7.10
N ARG A 246 -13.98 -9.27 -6.68
CA ARG A 246 -13.84 -7.83 -6.95
C ARG A 246 -12.78 -7.51 -7.98
N SER A 247 -12.09 -8.52 -8.46
CA SER A 247 -10.96 -8.35 -9.38
C SER A 247 -11.35 -7.62 -10.67
N GLU A 248 -12.50 -7.94 -11.25
CA GLU A 248 -13.00 -7.29 -12.47
C GLU A 248 -13.34 -5.82 -12.22
N GLN A 249 -14.07 -5.54 -11.14
CA GLN A 249 -14.46 -4.16 -10.78
C GLN A 249 -13.22 -3.29 -10.50
N ARG A 250 -12.25 -3.82 -9.72
CA ARG A 250 -11.00 -3.11 -9.42
C ARG A 250 -10.13 -2.92 -10.66
N GLY A 251 -10.01 -3.96 -11.49
CA GLY A 251 -9.26 -3.89 -12.75
C GLY A 251 -9.84 -2.87 -13.70
N ARG A 252 -11.18 -2.82 -13.84
CA ARG A 252 -11.87 -1.85 -14.68
C ARG A 252 -11.67 -0.41 -14.19
N ALA A 253 -11.91 -0.16 -12.90
CA ALA A 253 -11.71 1.16 -12.30
C ALA A 253 -10.28 1.67 -12.46
N LEU A 254 -9.27 0.78 -12.33
CA LEU A 254 -7.87 1.14 -12.54
C LEU A 254 -7.59 1.47 -14.02
N CYS A 255 -8.10 0.66 -14.96
CA CYS A 255 -7.94 0.94 -16.40
C CYS A 255 -8.59 2.27 -16.79
N GLU A 256 -9.79 2.58 -16.29
CA GLU A 256 -10.49 3.86 -16.52
C GLU A 256 -9.66 5.04 -15.98
N ARG A 257 -9.17 4.92 -14.75
CA ARG A 257 -8.34 5.97 -14.15
C ARG A 257 -7.02 6.20 -14.90
N LEU A 258 -6.36 5.12 -15.34
CA LEU A 258 -5.14 5.21 -16.15
C LEU A 258 -5.41 5.86 -17.50
N LYS A 259 -6.55 5.57 -18.13
CA LYS A 259 -6.97 6.20 -19.39
C LYS A 259 -7.12 7.73 -19.24
N ASP A 260 -7.64 8.19 -18.10
CA ASP A 260 -7.81 9.63 -17.85
C ASP A 260 -6.48 10.33 -17.53
N LEU A 261 -5.53 9.61 -16.92
CA LEU A 261 -4.22 10.14 -16.52
C LEU A 261 -3.20 10.11 -17.66
N ILE A 262 -3.24 9.11 -18.53
CA ILE A 262 -2.28 8.97 -19.63
C ILE A 262 -2.64 9.98 -20.72
N PRO A 263 -1.75 10.93 -21.06
CA PRO A 263 -2.01 11.90 -22.13
C PRO A 263 -2.09 11.18 -23.47
N ARG A 264 -2.87 11.75 -24.40
CA ARG A 264 -2.98 11.23 -25.77
C ARG A 264 -1.62 11.23 -26.44
N GLN A 265 -1.29 10.11 -27.07
CA GLN A 265 -0.04 9.88 -27.80
C GLN A 265 -0.29 9.88 -29.31
N GLN A 266 0.77 9.79 -30.11
CA GLN A 266 0.65 9.68 -31.58
C GLN A 266 -0.11 8.42 -32.00
N PHE A 267 -0.01 7.35 -31.23
CA PHE A 267 -0.69 6.07 -31.43
C PHE A 267 -1.65 5.79 -30.29
N LYS A 268 -2.62 4.90 -30.55
CA LYS A 268 -3.54 4.42 -29.51
C LYS A 268 -2.76 3.63 -28.47
N VAL A 269 -3.01 3.89 -27.19
CA VAL A 269 -2.43 3.14 -26.07
C VAL A 269 -3.50 2.22 -25.49
N ALA A 270 -3.25 0.91 -25.57
CA ALA A 270 -4.13 -0.08 -24.96
C ALA A 270 -3.74 -0.31 -23.50
N ILE A 271 -4.72 -0.21 -22.60
CA ILE A 271 -4.58 -0.48 -21.17
C ILE A 271 -5.42 -1.71 -20.84
N GLN A 272 -4.82 -2.72 -20.23
CA GLN A 272 -5.50 -3.97 -19.94
C GLN A 272 -5.22 -4.41 -18.50
N ALA A 273 -6.25 -4.88 -17.82
CA ALA A 273 -6.11 -5.61 -16.56
C ALA A 273 -6.26 -7.11 -16.83
N ALA A 274 -5.36 -7.92 -16.30
CA ALA A 274 -5.35 -9.35 -16.54
C ALA A 274 -5.08 -10.16 -15.27
N ILE A 275 -5.64 -11.37 -15.20
CA ILE A 275 -5.40 -12.38 -14.17
C ILE A 275 -4.85 -13.63 -14.86
N GLY A 276 -3.61 -14.03 -14.54
CA GLY A 276 -3.00 -15.23 -15.11
C GLY A 276 -3.01 -15.25 -16.64
N GLY A 277 -2.81 -14.11 -17.29
CA GLY A 277 -2.83 -13.96 -18.75
C GLY A 277 -4.23 -13.73 -19.37
N LYS A 278 -5.33 -13.92 -18.61
CA LYS A 278 -6.69 -13.65 -19.09
C LYS A 278 -7.03 -12.18 -18.82
N VAL A 279 -7.32 -11.43 -19.90
CA VAL A 279 -7.78 -10.03 -19.79
C VAL A 279 -9.19 -9.99 -19.19
N ILE A 280 -9.34 -9.21 -18.10
CA ILE A 280 -10.60 -9.01 -17.36
C ILE A 280 -11.21 -7.63 -17.61
N ALA A 281 -10.39 -6.63 -17.93
CA ALA A 281 -10.83 -5.28 -18.29
C ALA A 281 -9.90 -4.67 -19.33
N ARG A 282 -10.42 -3.78 -20.17
CA ARG A 282 -9.65 -3.08 -21.20
C ARG A 282 -10.18 -1.69 -21.43
N GLU A 283 -9.25 -0.74 -21.53
CA GLU A 283 -9.48 0.64 -21.95
C GLU A 283 -8.48 1.04 -23.03
N THR A 284 -8.75 2.13 -23.73
CA THR A 284 -7.87 2.63 -24.78
C THR A 284 -7.79 4.16 -24.72
N VAL A 285 -6.58 4.68 -24.65
CA VAL A 285 -6.31 6.10 -24.84
C VAL A 285 -6.27 6.36 -26.34
N ALA A 286 -7.14 7.28 -26.84
CA ALA A 286 -7.17 7.60 -28.24
C ALA A 286 -5.90 8.35 -28.68
N SER A 287 -5.48 8.15 -29.92
CA SER A 287 -4.40 8.94 -30.50
C SER A 287 -4.80 10.41 -30.69
N VAL A 288 -3.82 11.29 -30.76
CA VAL A 288 -4.02 12.69 -31.18
C VAL A 288 -4.46 12.68 -32.64
N SER A 289 -5.65 13.23 -32.93
CA SER A 289 -6.06 13.44 -34.32
C SER A 289 -5.56 14.83 -34.79
N TYR A 290 -4.59 14.84 -35.68
CA TYR A 290 -4.17 16.06 -36.39
C TYR A 290 -5.19 16.37 -37.48
N THR A 291 -6.31 16.97 -37.12
CA THR A 291 -7.33 17.39 -38.11
C THR A 291 -7.01 18.75 -38.79
N HIS A 292 -5.84 19.33 -38.54
CA HIS A 292 -5.45 20.62 -39.09
C HIS A 292 -4.06 20.66 -39.74
N LEU A 293 -3.77 19.70 -40.65
CA LEU A 293 -2.76 19.89 -41.66
C LEU A 293 -3.46 19.99 -43.01
N THR A 294 -4.26 21.01 -43.20
CA THR A 294 -4.41 21.59 -44.54
C THR A 294 -3.15 22.39 -44.78
N LEU A 295 -2.23 21.85 -45.57
CA LEU A 295 -1.20 22.65 -46.21
C LEU A 295 -1.94 23.72 -47.03
N PRO A 296 -1.65 25.02 -46.85
CA PRO A 296 -2.13 26.01 -47.80
C PRO A 296 -1.52 25.63 -49.14
N THR A 297 -2.36 25.20 -50.07
CA THR A 297 -2.00 25.19 -51.49
C THR A 297 -1.76 26.64 -51.85
N SER A 298 -0.49 27.07 -51.79
CA SER A 298 -0.08 28.32 -52.38
C SER A 298 -0.34 28.20 -53.86
N ASP A 299 -1.19 29.08 -54.31
CA ASP A 299 -1.37 29.36 -55.71
C ASP A 299 -0.02 29.58 -56.40
N LEU A 300 0.36 28.63 -57.21
CA LEU A 300 1.34 28.84 -58.29
C LEU A 300 0.54 29.21 -59.53
N LEU A 301 0.42 30.47 -59.77
CA LEU A 301 0.26 31.07 -61.06
C LEU A 301 1.31 32.16 -61.22
#